data_ae50b041533a752ab204d3bb9843d27f
#
_entry.id   ae50b041533a752ab204d3bb9843d27f
#
_cell.length_a   1.000
_cell.length_b   1.000
_cell.length_c   1.000
_cell.angle_alpha   90.00
_cell.angle_beta   90.00
_cell.angle_gamma   90.00
#
_symmetry.space_group_name_H-M   'P 1'
#
loop_
_entity.id
_entity.type
_entity.pdbx_description
1 polymer ?
#
loop_
_entity_poly.entity_id
_entity_poly.type
_entity_poly.pdbx_seq_one_letter_code
_entity_poly.pdbx_strand_id
1 'polypeptide(L)'
;MSLPVLFSDLGNGISCIDTQLHRPGLAACYLIEHEGMAGFIDTGTNKSVPILLEVLRRRGLTPASVGYVMPTHVHLDHAGGAGGLMQQFPNASLVIHPRGARHMIDPSKLEQGSLAVYGEAAFRQMFDRLIPVEADRVIEAENGFELDFNGRRLVFLDTPGHARHHFCVVDEMSNGLFTGDTFGSSYPELNAGKARFIFPPTTPIQFDPSAWMQSLDRLMSLSPERIYLTHFGMHEGVEPLAKLLRQTIEDYAEIALEFKQAENREEKIHDAILQAGINYLLDSQCGFDTEAIKLSIGRDMALNAQGLDYWLTIDED
;
A
#
# COMPACT_ATOMS: atom_id res chain seq x y z
N MET A 1 15.53 -14.62 -18.64
CA MET A 1 16.22 -14.57 -17.35
C MET A 1 15.16 -14.23 -16.29
N SER A 2 15.08 -14.97 -15.18
CA SER A 2 14.20 -14.62 -14.08
C SER A 2 14.72 -13.34 -13.41
N LEU A 3 13.83 -12.44 -13.03
CA LEU A 3 14.19 -11.25 -12.23
C LEU A 3 14.83 -11.68 -10.90
N PRO A 4 15.83 -10.93 -10.40
CA PRO A 4 16.41 -11.24 -9.11
C PRO A 4 15.34 -11.07 -8.03
N VAL A 5 15.23 -12.03 -7.12
CA VAL A 5 14.31 -11.94 -5.98
C VAL A 5 15.00 -11.12 -4.89
N LEU A 6 14.45 -9.94 -4.62
CA LEU A 6 14.95 -8.97 -3.64
C LEU A 6 14.08 -9.07 -2.37
N PHE A 7 14.69 -9.42 -1.25
CA PHE A 7 14.05 -9.37 0.05
C PHE A 7 15.07 -9.15 1.16
N SER A 8 14.62 -8.62 2.28
CA SER A 8 15.42 -8.38 3.48
C SER A 8 14.72 -8.91 4.72
N ASP A 9 15.49 -9.50 5.63
CA ASP A 9 15.01 -9.87 6.97
C ASP A 9 14.98 -8.62 7.87
N LEU A 10 13.83 -8.33 8.44
CA LEU A 10 13.60 -7.17 9.32
C LEU A 10 13.63 -7.52 10.81
N GLY A 11 13.92 -8.78 11.16
CA GLY A 11 13.77 -9.32 12.51
C GLY A 11 12.31 -9.68 12.84
N ASN A 12 12.09 -10.19 14.04
CA ASN A 12 10.78 -10.60 14.54
C ASN A 12 10.02 -11.57 13.61
N GLY A 13 10.73 -12.36 12.79
CA GLY A 13 10.11 -13.22 11.79
C GLY A 13 9.41 -12.46 10.65
N ILE A 14 9.85 -11.25 10.33
CA ILE A 14 9.30 -10.44 9.25
C ILE A 14 10.33 -10.29 8.14
N SER A 15 9.94 -10.59 6.91
CA SER A 15 10.73 -10.32 5.71
C SER A 15 9.99 -9.30 4.82
N CYS A 16 10.69 -8.24 4.40
CA CYS A 16 10.22 -7.32 3.38
C CYS A 16 10.61 -7.84 2.01
N ILE A 17 9.67 -7.98 1.11
CA ILE A 17 9.85 -8.56 -0.23
C ILE A 17 9.49 -7.51 -1.28
N ASP A 18 10.43 -7.18 -2.15
CA ASP A 18 10.18 -6.29 -3.29
C ASP A 18 9.34 -7.02 -4.35
N THR A 19 8.15 -6.53 -4.62
CA THR A 19 7.25 -7.10 -5.63
C THR A 19 7.70 -6.81 -7.06
N GLN A 20 8.65 -5.89 -7.22
CA GLN A 20 9.17 -5.39 -8.50
C GLN A 20 8.08 -4.78 -9.40
N LEU A 21 7.06 -4.18 -8.79
CA LEU A 21 6.03 -3.44 -9.51
C LEU A 21 6.68 -2.29 -10.30
N HIS A 22 6.60 -2.32 -11.62
CA HIS A 22 7.25 -1.38 -12.55
C HIS A 22 8.78 -1.27 -12.41
N ARG A 23 9.30 -1.16 -11.20
CA ARG A 23 10.72 -1.05 -10.85
C ARG A 23 10.97 -1.58 -9.43
N PRO A 24 12.20 -1.95 -9.09
CA PRO A 24 12.57 -2.23 -7.71
C PRO A 24 12.34 -1.02 -6.80
N GLY A 25 11.96 -1.28 -5.53
CA GLY A 25 11.77 -0.26 -4.50
C GLY A 25 10.46 0.53 -4.61
N LEU A 26 9.48 0.08 -5.41
CA LEU A 26 8.20 0.77 -5.56
C LEU A 26 7.11 0.19 -4.64
N ALA A 27 6.99 -1.13 -4.59
CA ALA A 27 6.01 -1.79 -3.73
C ALA A 27 6.57 -3.04 -3.09
N ALA A 28 6.27 -3.25 -1.83
CA ALA A 28 6.69 -4.38 -1.00
C ALA A 28 5.49 -5.22 -0.57
N CYS A 29 5.75 -6.51 -0.31
CA CYS A 29 4.91 -7.40 0.49
C CYS A 29 5.71 -7.82 1.71
N TYR A 30 5.01 -8.30 2.73
CA TYR A 30 5.67 -8.80 3.93
C TYR A 30 5.30 -10.25 4.17
N LEU A 31 6.34 -11.09 4.36
CA LEU A 31 6.18 -12.44 4.88
C LEU A 31 6.36 -12.39 6.40
N ILE A 32 5.37 -12.87 7.14
CA ILE A 32 5.44 -13.08 8.58
C ILE A 32 5.60 -14.56 8.83
N GLU A 33 6.54 -14.91 9.73
CA GLU A 33 6.83 -16.27 10.17
C GLU A 33 6.76 -16.33 11.69
N HIS A 34 6.02 -17.30 12.24
CA HIS A 34 5.97 -17.55 13.66
C HIS A 34 5.58 -19.00 13.94
N GLU A 35 6.36 -19.71 14.80
CA GLU A 35 6.08 -21.07 15.26
C GLU A 35 5.62 -22.04 14.15
N GLY A 36 6.32 -22.01 13.01
CA GLY A 36 6.06 -22.88 11.86
C GLY A 36 4.89 -22.47 10.97
N MET A 37 4.20 -21.39 11.29
CA MET A 37 3.19 -20.76 10.44
C MET A 37 3.79 -19.59 9.66
N ALA A 38 3.32 -19.41 8.43
CA ALA A 38 3.65 -18.27 7.58
C ALA A 38 2.39 -17.53 7.13
N GLY A 39 2.52 -16.24 6.83
CA GLY A 39 1.46 -15.42 6.25
C GLY A 39 2.02 -14.25 5.46
N PHE A 40 1.26 -13.76 4.50
CA PHE A 40 1.65 -12.62 3.69
C PHE A 40 0.75 -11.42 3.98
N ILE A 41 1.36 -10.26 4.22
CA ILE A 41 0.66 -8.96 4.21
C ILE A 41 0.97 -8.28 2.89
N ASP A 42 -0.09 -7.91 2.18
CA ASP A 42 -0.13 -7.56 0.77
C ASP A 42 0.43 -8.67 -0.14
N THR A 43 0.20 -8.56 -1.43
CA THR A 43 0.52 -9.62 -2.37
C THR A 43 1.17 -9.11 -3.65
N GLY A 44 1.21 -7.78 -3.83
CA GLY A 44 1.51 -7.23 -5.14
C GLY A 44 0.45 -7.62 -6.17
N THR A 45 0.86 -7.71 -7.41
CA THR A 45 0.04 -8.15 -8.53
C THR A 45 0.14 -9.67 -8.73
N ASN A 46 -0.67 -10.24 -9.61
CA ASN A 46 -0.54 -11.66 -9.95
C ASN A 46 0.87 -12.03 -10.49
N LYS A 47 1.60 -11.07 -11.04
CA LYS A 47 2.99 -11.24 -11.49
C LYS A 47 3.98 -11.38 -10.34
N SER A 48 3.64 -10.93 -9.15
CA SER A 48 4.49 -11.03 -7.97
C SER A 48 4.45 -12.43 -7.34
N VAL A 49 3.43 -13.23 -7.64
CA VAL A 49 3.24 -14.58 -7.06
C VAL A 49 4.50 -15.45 -7.16
N PRO A 50 5.18 -15.57 -8.32
CA PRO A 50 6.42 -16.37 -8.40
C PRO A 50 7.53 -15.86 -7.50
N ILE A 51 7.62 -14.53 -7.28
CA ILE A 51 8.61 -13.91 -6.39
C ILE A 51 8.34 -14.33 -4.94
N LEU A 52 7.08 -14.23 -4.50
CA LEU A 52 6.66 -14.56 -3.14
C LEU A 52 6.86 -16.06 -2.85
N LEU A 53 6.56 -16.94 -3.80
CA LEU A 53 6.82 -18.37 -3.68
C LEU A 53 8.32 -18.69 -3.58
N GLU A 54 9.16 -17.98 -4.33
CA GLU A 54 10.61 -18.16 -4.26
C GLU A 54 11.17 -17.69 -2.92
N VAL A 55 10.66 -16.58 -2.34
CA VAL A 55 11.05 -16.15 -0.99
C VAL A 55 10.62 -17.19 0.05
N LEU A 56 9.38 -17.67 -0.03
CA LEU A 56 8.89 -18.75 0.86
C LEU A 56 9.85 -19.95 0.82
N ARG A 57 10.24 -20.39 -0.36
CA ARG A 57 11.21 -21.49 -0.55
C ARG A 57 12.59 -21.18 0.04
N ARG A 58 13.11 -19.96 -0.15
CA ARG A 58 14.40 -19.52 0.40
C ARG A 58 14.40 -19.44 1.93
N ARG A 59 13.24 -19.16 2.53
CA ARG A 59 13.04 -19.19 3.98
C ARG A 59 12.89 -20.63 4.53
N GLY A 60 12.92 -21.65 3.67
CA GLY A 60 12.76 -23.05 4.06
C GLY A 60 11.32 -23.44 4.40
N LEU A 61 10.35 -22.63 3.99
CA LEU A 61 8.93 -22.83 4.21
C LEU A 61 8.27 -23.53 3.01
N THR A 62 7.11 -24.12 3.24
CA THR A 62 6.32 -24.80 2.21
C THR A 62 4.98 -24.11 2.02
N PRO A 63 4.31 -24.29 0.87
CA PRO A 63 2.95 -23.78 0.67
C PRO A 63 1.96 -24.21 1.75
N ALA A 64 2.14 -25.38 2.35
CA ALA A 64 1.28 -25.88 3.44
C ALA A 64 1.49 -25.16 4.78
N SER A 65 2.62 -24.45 4.96
CA SER A 65 2.89 -23.65 6.16
C SER A 65 2.16 -22.31 6.15
N VAL A 66 1.65 -21.86 4.98
CA VAL A 66 0.98 -20.58 4.87
C VAL A 66 -0.46 -20.71 5.35
N GLY A 67 -0.78 -20.00 6.45
CA GLY A 67 -2.12 -19.97 7.03
C GLY A 67 -2.96 -18.77 6.59
N TYR A 68 -2.32 -17.66 6.21
CA TYR A 68 -3.05 -16.43 5.90
C TYR A 68 -2.43 -15.62 4.78
N VAL A 69 -3.32 -15.01 3.96
CA VAL A 69 -3.02 -13.96 2.99
C VAL A 69 -3.86 -12.75 3.39
N MET A 70 -3.23 -11.61 3.65
CA MET A 70 -3.82 -10.46 4.35
C MET A 70 -3.58 -9.16 3.58
N PRO A 71 -4.27 -8.91 2.44
CA PRO A 71 -4.14 -7.63 1.74
C PRO A 71 -4.72 -6.50 2.59
N THR A 72 -3.98 -5.40 2.71
CA THR A 72 -4.41 -4.21 3.47
C THR A 72 -5.66 -3.57 2.88
N HIS A 73 -5.82 -3.66 1.57
CA HIS A 73 -6.99 -3.20 0.81
C HIS A 73 -7.01 -3.82 -0.59
N VAL A 74 -8.04 -3.53 -1.41
CA VAL A 74 -8.24 -4.24 -2.69
C VAL A 74 -7.63 -3.55 -3.93
N HIS A 75 -6.80 -2.51 -3.78
CA HIS A 75 -6.06 -2.01 -4.92
C HIS A 75 -5.14 -3.09 -5.49
N LEU A 76 -4.90 -3.05 -6.81
CA LEU A 76 -4.35 -4.20 -7.52
C LEU A 76 -2.87 -4.46 -7.26
N ASP A 77 -2.15 -3.47 -6.82
CA ASP A 77 -0.76 -3.55 -6.37
C ASP A 77 -0.61 -4.10 -4.94
N HIS A 78 -1.73 -4.23 -4.21
CA HIS A 78 -1.80 -4.86 -2.88
C HIS A 78 -2.47 -6.23 -2.93
N ALA A 79 -3.63 -6.34 -3.56
CA ALA A 79 -4.45 -7.54 -3.57
C ALA A 79 -4.49 -8.31 -4.90
N GLY A 80 -3.87 -7.77 -5.96
CA GLY A 80 -3.94 -8.36 -7.29
C GLY A 80 -3.36 -9.79 -7.39
N GLY A 81 -2.40 -10.12 -6.53
CA GLY A 81 -1.81 -11.45 -6.42
C GLY A 81 -2.53 -12.41 -5.48
N ALA A 82 -3.51 -11.94 -4.70
CA ALA A 82 -4.11 -12.73 -3.63
C ALA A 82 -4.75 -14.03 -4.13
N GLY A 83 -5.57 -13.97 -5.19
CA GLY A 83 -6.17 -15.17 -5.76
C GLY A 83 -5.13 -16.17 -6.29
N GLY A 84 -4.05 -15.67 -6.90
CA GLY A 84 -2.93 -16.49 -7.36
C GLY A 84 -2.21 -17.20 -6.20
N LEU A 85 -1.99 -16.51 -5.09
CA LEU A 85 -1.41 -17.08 -3.87
C LEU A 85 -2.36 -18.10 -3.23
N MET A 86 -3.65 -17.79 -3.14
CA MET A 86 -4.63 -18.69 -2.56
C MET A 86 -4.73 -20.02 -3.31
N GLN A 87 -4.48 -20.02 -4.63
CA GLN A 87 -4.37 -21.27 -5.39
C GLN A 87 -3.13 -22.09 -5.04
N GLN A 88 -2.06 -21.46 -4.57
CA GLN A 88 -0.82 -22.14 -4.18
C GLN A 88 -0.83 -22.61 -2.72
N PHE A 89 -1.64 -22.00 -1.86
CA PHE A 89 -1.65 -22.21 -0.42
C PHE A 89 -2.91 -22.98 0.03
N PRO A 90 -2.87 -24.31 0.13
CA PRO A 90 -4.06 -25.14 0.35
C PRO A 90 -4.72 -24.89 1.71
N ASN A 91 -3.94 -24.46 2.70
CA ASN A 91 -4.40 -24.25 4.08
C ASN A 91 -4.70 -22.78 4.41
N ALA A 92 -4.44 -21.86 3.48
CA ALA A 92 -4.56 -20.44 3.78
C ALA A 92 -6.02 -19.95 3.71
N SER A 93 -6.33 -18.99 4.57
CA SER A 93 -7.50 -18.12 4.47
C SER A 93 -7.07 -16.73 4.01
N LEU A 94 -7.91 -16.09 3.20
CA LEU A 94 -7.79 -14.68 2.85
C LEU A 94 -8.45 -13.85 3.94
N VAL A 95 -7.67 -13.00 4.63
CA VAL A 95 -8.19 -12.04 5.60
C VAL A 95 -8.28 -10.68 4.92
N ILE A 96 -9.46 -10.11 4.84
CA ILE A 96 -9.73 -8.88 4.08
C ILE A 96 -10.78 -8.02 4.77
N HIS A 97 -10.72 -6.70 4.55
CA HIS A 97 -11.74 -5.79 5.01
C HIS A 97 -13.13 -6.17 4.44
N PRO A 98 -14.24 -6.12 5.23
CA PRO A 98 -15.58 -6.56 4.78
C PRO A 98 -16.03 -5.91 3.47
N ARG A 99 -15.75 -4.61 3.28
CA ARG A 99 -16.07 -3.92 2.02
C ARG A 99 -15.25 -4.41 0.83
N GLY A 100 -14.10 -5.04 1.08
CA GLY A 100 -13.22 -5.60 0.06
C GLY A 100 -13.56 -7.03 -0.33
N ALA A 101 -14.16 -7.82 0.57
CA ALA A 101 -14.38 -9.25 0.43
C ALA A 101 -15.08 -9.62 -0.90
N ARG A 102 -16.14 -8.93 -1.25
CA ARG A 102 -16.89 -9.15 -2.51
C ARG A 102 -16.02 -9.02 -3.76
N HIS A 103 -15.04 -8.12 -3.72
CA HIS A 103 -14.14 -7.88 -4.86
C HIS A 103 -13.06 -8.97 -5.00
N MET A 104 -12.79 -9.70 -3.94
CA MET A 104 -11.87 -10.83 -3.98
C MET A 104 -12.60 -12.14 -4.34
N ILE A 105 -13.87 -12.28 -3.93
CA ILE A 105 -14.73 -13.42 -4.27
C ILE A 105 -15.15 -13.35 -5.75
N ASP A 106 -15.59 -12.17 -6.20
CA ASP A 106 -15.91 -11.90 -7.61
C ASP A 106 -15.18 -10.62 -8.08
N PRO A 107 -14.00 -10.76 -8.67
CA PRO A 107 -13.19 -9.61 -9.09
C PRO A 107 -13.65 -8.98 -10.41
N SER A 108 -14.72 -9.45 -11.04
CA SER A 108 -15.15 -9.00 -12.37
C SER A 108 -15.40 -7.49 -12.46
N LYS A 109 -16.04 -6.89 -11.44
CA LYS A 109 -16.27 -5.44 -11.40
C LYS A 109 -14.99 -4.65 -11.16
N LEU A 110 -14.08 -5.18 -10.35
CA LEU A 110 -12.78 -4.57 -10.09
C LEU A 110 -11.90 -4.61 -11.35
N GLU A 111 -11.88 -5.75 -12.06
CA GLU A 111 -11.18 -5.88 -13.33
C GLU A 111 -11.77 -4.94 -14.38
N GLN A 112 -13.10 -4.89 -14.53
CA GLN A 112 -13.77 -4.01 -15.48
C GLN A 112 -13.46 -2.52 -15.20
N GLY A 113 -13.51 -2.09 -13.94
CA GLY A 113 -13.15 -0.72 -13.55
C GLY A 113 -11.71 -0.39 -13.89
N SER A 114 -10.78 -1.30 -13.59
CA SER A 114 -9.36 -1.12 -13.89
C SER A 114 -9.07 -1.12 -15.40
N LEU A 115 -9.76 -1.98 -16.18
CA LEU A 115 -9.66 -1.98 -17.64
C LEU A 115 -10.15 -0.66 -18.26
N ALA A 116 -11.18 -0.04 -17.67
CA ALA A 116 -11.67 1.27 -18.12
C ALA A 116 -10.64 2.40 -17.87
N VAL A 117 -9.87 2.31 -16.79
CA VAL A 117 -8.83 3.30 -16.42
C VAL A 117 -7.55 3.11 -17.23
N TYR A 118 -7.03 1.88 -17.27
CA TYR A 118 -5.69 1.60 -17.83
C TYR A 118 -5.71 1.17 -19.30
N GLY A 119 -6.85 0.68 -19.79
CA GLY A 119 -6.94 -0.05 -21.05
C GLY A 119 -6.40 -1.48 -20.95
N GLU A 120 -6.86 -2.37 -21.84
CA GLU A 120 -6.57 -3.80 -21.74
C GLU A 120 -5.06 -4.13 -21.79
N ALA A 121 -4.33 -3.51 -22.73
CA ALA A 121 -2.92 -3.81 -22.92
C ALA A 121 -2.09 -3.42 -21.67
N ALA A 122 -2.32 -2.23 -21.12
CA ALA A 122 -1.62 -1.77 -19.91
C ALA A 122 -2.05 -2.59 -18.68
N PHE A 123 -3.35 -2.88 -18.52
CA PHE A 123 -3.84 -3.73 -17.44
C PHE A 123 -3.15 -5.10 -17.45
N ARG A 124 -3.14 -5.81 -18.62
CA ARG A 124 -2.49 -7.13 -18.75
C ARG A 124 -0.99 -7.05 -18.51
N GLN A 125 -0.36 -5.97 -18.93
CA GLN A 125 1.07 -5.75 -18.69
C GLN A 125 1.37 -5.52 -17.21
N MET A 126 0.54 -4.78 -16.48
CA MET A 126 0.79 -4.42 -15.07
C MET A 126 0.32 -5.51 -14.11
N PHE A 127 -0.90 -5.97 -14.27
CA PHE A 127 -1.60 -6.81 -13.28
C PHE A 127 -1.79 -8.26 -13.72
N ASP A 128 -1.67 -8.57 -15.02
CA ASP A 128 -1.96 -9.85 -15.66
C ASP A 128 -3.48 -10.13 -15.63
N ARG A 129 -3.98 -10.81 -14.63
CA ARG A 129 -5.39 -11.16 -14.42
C ARG A 129 -5.73 -11.18 -12.94
N LEU A 130 -6.98 -10.99 -12.63
CA LEU A 130 -7.50 -11.20 -11.29
C LEU A 130 -8.08 -12.62 -11.17
N ILE A 131 -7.72 -13.29 -10.10
CA ILE A 131 -8.16 -14.66 -9.83
C ILE A 131 -9.11 -14.61 -8.64
N PRO A 132 -10.36 -15.12 -8.77
CA PRO A 132 -11.31 -15.14 -7.67
C PRO A 132 -10.83 -16.06 -6.52
N VAL A 133 -11.24 -15.72 -5.31
CA VAL A 133 -11.02 -16.53 -4.10
C VAL A 133 -12.33 -17.17 -3.68
N GLU A 134 -12.29 -18.45 -3.33
CA GLU A 134 -13.45 -19.21 -2.85
C GLU A 134 -14.00 -18.56 -1.57
N ALA A 135 -15.32 -18.32 -1.53
CA ALA A 135 -15.96 -17.55 -0.45
C ALA A 135 -15.79 -18.18 0.94
N ASP A 136 -15.71 -19.50 1.03
CA ASP A 136 -15.48 -20.24 2.27
C ASP A 136 -14.05 -20.15 2.80
N ARG A 137 -13.14 -19.56 2.02
CA ARG A 137 -11.77 -19.29 2.40
C ARG A 137 -11.53 -17.80 2.73
N VAL A 138 -12.58 -16.98 2.75
CA VAL A 138 -12.49 -15.54 3.06
C VAL A 138 -12.93 -15.28 4.48
N ILE A 139 -12.08 -14.60 5.24
CA ILE A 139 -12.35 -14.07 6.58
C ILE A 139 -12.52 -12.56 6.45
N GLU A 140 -13.69 -12.05 6.80
CA GLU A 140 -13.94 -10.62 6.85
C GLU A 140 -13.44 -10.06 8.19
N ALA A 141 -12.38 -9.26 8.15
CA ALA A 141 -11.79 -8.62 9.31
C ALA A 141 -12.46 -7.27 9.57
N GLU A 142 -13.41 -7.23 10.47
CA GLU A 142 -14.02 -6.00 10.96
C GLU A 142 -13.02 -5.20 11.81
N ASN A 143 -13.35 -3.94 12.07
CA ASN A 143 -12.54 -3.08 12.92
C ASN A 143 -12.29 -3.69 14.31
N GLY A 144 -11.02 -3.89 14.66
CA GLY A 144 -10.61 -4.53 15.91
C GLY A 144 -10.59 -6.04 15.86
N PHE A 145 -10.74 -6.66 14.68
CA PHE A 145 -10.58 -8.11 14.51
C PHE A 145 -9.20 -8.54 14.99
N GLU A 146 -9.17 -9.60 15.79
CA GLU A 146 -7.95 -10.19 16.35
C GLU A 146 -7.70 -11.54 15.70
N LEU A 147 -6.51 -11.72 15.19
CA LEU A 147 -6.03 -12.98 14.63
C LEU A 147 -4.95 -13.56 15.51
N ASP A 148 -5.16 -14.78 16.02
CA ASP A 148 -4.12 -15.57 16.62
C ASP A 148 -3.27 -16.24 15.53
N PHE A 149 -2.09 -15.66 15.28
CA PHE A 149 -1.13 -16.18 14.33
C PHE A 149 -0.15 -17.12 15.05
N ASN A 150 -0.67 -18.27 15.50
CA ASN A 150 0.08 -19.31 16.23
C ASN A 150 0.73 -18.79 17.53
N GLY A 151 0.01 -17.95 18.29
CA GLY A 151 0.48 -17.28 19.50
C GLY A 151 1.01 -15.85 19.29
N ARG A 152 1.17 -15.42 18.03
CA ARG A 152 1.44 -14.02 17.67
C ARG A 152 0.13 -13.29 17.39
N ARG A 153 -0.20 -12.30 18.21
CA ARG A 153 -1.44 -11.55 18.07
C ARG A 153 -1.30 -10.47 17.01
N LEU A 154 -2.18 -10.51 15.99
CA LEU A 154 -2.34 -9.48 14.98
C LEU A 154 -3.72 -8.83 15.15
N VAL A 155 -3.79 -7.50 15.14
CA VAL A 155 -5.05 -6.74 15.27
C VAL A 155 -5.29 -5.89 14.03
N PHE A 156 -6.47 -6.02 13.45
CA PHE A 156 -6.85 -5.31 12.22
C PHE A 156 -7.66 -4.07 12.58
N LEU A 157 -7.18 -2.91 12.17
CA LEU A 157 -7.80 -1.63 12.47
C LEU A 157 -8.31 -1.00 11.18
N ASP A 158 -9.62 -0.72 11.10
CA ASP A 158 -10.19 0.05 10.00
C ASP A 158 -9.56 1.44 9.93
N THR A 159 -8.98 1.78 8.79
CA THR A 159 -8.21 3.01 8.56
C THR A 159 -8.60 3.67 7.24
N PRO A 160 -9.84 4.24 7.16
CA PRO A 160 -10.28 4.95 5.98
C PRO A 160 -9.48 6.24 5.75
N GLY A 161 -9.57 6.77 4.54
CA GLY A 161 -8.92 8.01 4.11
C GLY A 161 -8.30 7.87 2.74
N HIS A 162 -7.44 6.86 2.54
CA HIS A 162 -6.98 6.43 1.23
C HIS A 162 -8.08 5.61 0.51
N ALA A 163 -8.65 4.63 1.19
CA ALA A 163 -9.73 3.80 0.69
C ALA A 163 -10.68 3.38 1.82
N ARG A 164 -11.99 3.21 1.49
CA ARG A 164 -13.01 2.80 2.46
C ARG A 164 -12.94 1.30 2.82
N HIS A 165 -12.11 0.55 2.15
CA HIS A 165 -11.89 -0.88 2.37
C HIS A 165 -10.46 -1.15 2.83
N HIS A 166 -9.87 -0.19 3.55
CA HIS A 166 -8.50 -0.26 4.03
C HIS A 166 -8.46 -0.57 5.53
N PHE A 167 -7.53 -1.44 5.92
CA PHE A 167 -7.14 -1.63 7.31
C PHE A 167 -5.61 -1.61 7.45
N CYS A 168 -5.14 -1.20 8.62
CA CYS A 168 -3.77 -1.46 9.07
C CYS A 168 -3.74 -2.67 9.99
N VAL A 169 -2.61 -3.39 10.01
CA VAL A 169 -2.41 -4.53 10.89
C VAL A 169 -1.39 -4.19 11.97
N VAL A 170 -1.83 -4.24 13.22
CA VAL A 170 -0.96 -4.09 14.39
C VAL A 170 -0.33 -5.42 14.68
N ASP A 171 0.98 -5.43 14.79
CA ASP A 171 1.77 -6.58 15.22
C ASP A 171 2.41 -6.28 16.58
N GLU A 172 1.83 -6.84 17.63
CA GLU A 172 2.31 -6.58 18.98
C GLU A 172 3.72 -7.12 19.23
N MET A 173 4.10 -8.22 18.58
CA MET A 173 5.43 -8.82 18.75
C MET A 173 6.57 -7.91 18.27
N SER A 174 6.37 -7.20 17.18
CA SER A 174 7.36 -6.26 16.65
C SER A 174 7.17 -4.83 17.16
N ASN A 175 6.11 -4.55 17.93
CA ASN A 175 5.62 -3.21 18.23
C ASN A 175 5.53 -2.34 16.96
N GLY A 176 4.97 -2.93 15.90
CA GLY A 176 4.94 -2.36 14.56
C GLY A 176 3.58 -2.39 13.91
N LEU A 177 3.43 -1.57 12.87
CA LEU A 177 2.20 -1.46 12.09
C LEU A 177 2.49 -1.76 10.62
N PHE A 178 1.77 -2.70 10.02
CA PHE A 178 1.68 -2.80 8.57
C PHE A 178 0.59 -1.85 8.10
N THR A 179 0.98 -0.85 7.35
CA THR A 179 0.13 0.33 7.17
C THR A 179 -0.49 0.45 5.79
N GLY A 180 -0.17 -0.47 4.86
CA GLY A 180 -0.61 -0.31 3.48
C GLY A 180 -0.32 1.11 3.00
N ASP A 181 -1.34 1.79 2.50
CA ASP A 181 -1.27 3.15 1.97
C ASP A 181 -1.68 4.23 2.98
N THR A 182 -2.28 3.85 4.11
CA THR A 182 -2.71 4.83 5.13
C THR A 182 -1.55 5.65 5.69
N PHE A 183 -0.35 5.08 5.79
CA PHE A 183 0.83 5.83 6.23
C PHE A 183 1.66 6.38 5.07
N GLY A 184 1.11 6.42 3.86
CA GLY A 184 1.72 7.04 2.69
C GLY A 184 2.77 6.19 1.98
N SER A 185 3.46 6.84 1.04
CA SER A 185 4.52 6.27 0.20
C SER A 185 5.85 6.96 0.47
N SER A 186 6.94 6.18 0.57
CA SER A 186 8.27 6.69 0.93
C SER A 186 9.37 5.88 0.24
N TYR A 187 9.75 6.27 -0.96
CA TYR A 187 10.71 5.51 -1.77
C TYR A 187 12.14 5.59 -1.21
N PRO A 188 12.88 4.45 -1.17
CA PRO A 188 14.20 4.37 -0.55
C PRO A 188 15.21 5.37 -1.11
N GLU A 189 15.19 5.59 -2.42
CA GLU A 189 16.11 6.50 -3.10
C GLU A 189 15.91 7.97 -2.71
N LEU A 190 14.72 8.35 -2.27
CA LEU A 190 14.39 9.71 -1.85
C LEU A 190 14.66 9.96 -0.36
N ASN A 191 15.05 8.92 0.38
CA ASN A 191 15.39 8.99 1.80
C ASN A 191 16.91 9.03 2.06
N ALA A 192 17.65 9.72 1.20
CA ALA A 192 19.10 9.84 1.33
C ALA A 192 19.52 10.97 2.27
N GLY A 193 20.64 10.80 2.95
CA GLY A 193 21.19 11.83 3.83
C GLY A 193 20.26 12.18 4.99
N LYS A 194 19.83 13.44 5.06
CA LYS A 194 18.86 13.95 6.04
C LYS A 194 17.42 13.93 5.51
N ALA A 195 17.22 13.67 4.23
CA ALA A 195 15.91 13.64 3.64
C ALA A 195 15.06 12.53 4.25
N ARG A 196 13.84 12.86 4.57
CA ARG A 196 12.76 11.92 4.91
C ARG A 196 11.56 12.39 4.11
N PHE A 197 11.24 11.66 3.06
CA PHE A 197 10.15 12.02 2.15
C PHE A 197 9.04 11.00 2.24
N ILE A 198 7.86 11.47 2.54
CA ILE A 198 6.64 10.66 2.59
C ILE A 198 5.50 11.50 2.04
N PHE A 199 4.65 10.89 1.24
CA PHE A 199 3.51 11.56 0.62
C PHE A 199 2.28 10.66 0.61
N PRO A 200 1.05 11.23 0.65
CA PRO A 200 -0.18 10.46 0.61
C PRO A 200 -0.47 10.00 -0.83
N PRO A 201 -0.74 8.71 -1.08
CA PRO A 201 -1.31 8.26 -2.34
C PRO A 201 -2.82 8.59 -2.38
N THR A 202 -3.17 9.73 -3.00
CA THR A 202 -4.55 10.22 -3.10
C THR A 202 -5.27 9.72 -4.35
N THR A 203 -4.96 8.50 -4.77
CA THR A 203 -5.51 7.89 -5.99
C THR A 203 -7.05 7.89 -6.01
N PRO A 204 -7.69 8.01 -7.21
CA PRO A 204 -9.15 7.99 -7.31
C PRO A 204 -9.72 6.68 -6.76
N ILE A 205 -10.89 6.68 -6.16
CA ILE A 205 -11.99 7.65 -6.06
C ILE A 205 -12.44 7.86 -4.61
N GLN A 206 -11.60 7.54 -3.63
CA GLN A 206 -12.03 7.40 -2.24
C GLN A 206 -11.21 8.28 -1.26
N PHE A 207 -10.45 9.24 -1.77
CA PHE A 207 -9.71 10.17 -0.93
C PHE A 207 -10.65 10.94 0.01
N ASP A 208 -10.37 10.85 1.31
CA ASP A 208 -11.08 11.55 2.38
C ASP A 208 -10.04 12.05 3.39
N PRO A 209 -9.61 13.33 3.30
CA PRO A 209 -8.56 13.85 4.17
C PRO A 209 -8.95 13.86 5.63
N SER A 210 -10.24 14.10 5.97
CA SER A 210 -10.71 14.10 7.34
C SER A 210 -10.65 12.71 7.99
N ALA A 211 -11.14 11.69 7.27
CA ALA A 211 -11.06 10.30 7.72
C ALA A 211 -9.58 9.84 7.81
N TRP A 212 -8.73 10.29 6.89
CA TRP A 212 -7.31 9.95 6.92
C TRP A 212 -6.59 10.51 8.14
N MET A 213 -6.86 11.77 8.50
CA MET A 213 -6.30 12.37 9.71
C MET A 213 -6.72 11.61 10.97
N GLN A 214 -7.99 11.21 11.08
CA GLN A 214 -8.48 10.38 12.19
C GLN A 214 -7.81 9.00 12.23
N SER A 215 -7.59 8.38 11.08
CA SER A 215 -6.86 7.12 10.97
C SER A 215 -5.42 7.26 11.47
N LEU A 216 -4.71 8.33 11.07
CA LEU A 216 -3.36 8.61 11.57
C LEU A 216 -3.33 8.88 13.07
N ASP A 217 -4.31 9.63 13.62
CA ASP A 217 -4.42 9.88 15.06
C ASP A 217 -4.55 8.57 15.83
N ARG A 218 -5.42 7.69 15.33
CA ARG A 218 -5.62 6.37 15.91
C ARG A 218 -4.35 5.52 15.89
N LEU A 219 -3.66 5.46 14.76
CA LEU A 219 -2.41 4.69 14.64
C LEU A 219 -1.33 5.24 15.56
N MET A 220 -1.17 6.56 15.64
CA MET A 220 -0.16 7.20 16.50
C MET A 220 -0.48 7.05 17.99
N SER A 221 -1.76 6.92 18.37
CA SER A 221 -2.13 6.65 19.77
C SER A 221 -1.60 5.32 20.30
N LEU A 222 -1.25 4.38 19.42
CA LEU A 222 -0.62 3.10 19.76
C LEU A 222 0.89 3.23 20.05
N SER A 223 1.49 4.39 19.76
CA SER A 223 2.93 4.64 19.94
C SER A 223 3.82 3.58 19.28
N PRO A 224 3.65 3.30 17.99
CA PRO A 224 4.41 2.25 17.29
C PRO A 224 5.90 2.63 17.21
N GLU A 225 6.79 1.66 17.42
CA GLU A 225 8.24 1.84 17.23
C GLU A 225 8.61 1.85 15.75
N ARG A 226 7.84 1.14 14.94
CA ARG A 226 8.09 1.01 13.50
C ARG A 226 6.83 0.87 12.69
N ILE A 227 6.93 1.24 11.42
CA ILE A 227 5.90 1.04 10.41
C ILE A 227 6.48 0.25 9.24
N TYR A 228 5.64 -0.55 8.62
CA TYR A 228 5.93 -1.34 7.45
C TYR A 228 5.05 -0.84 6.31
N LEU A 229 5.64 -0.01 5.43
CA LEU A 229 4.95 0.59 4.29
C LEU A 229 4.91 -0.39 3.12
N THR A 230 3.81 -0.47 2.43
CA THR A 230 3.78 -1.16 1.13
C THR A 230 4.59 -0.37 0.11
N HIS A 231 4.59 0.97 0.15
CA HIS A 231 5.37 1.87 -0.70
C HIS A 231 6.38 2.75 0.09
N PHE A 232 7.49 2.34 0.63
CA PHE A 232 8.25 1.11 0.62
C PHE A 232 8.95 0.89 1.98
N GLY A 233 8.84 -0.35 2.50
CA GLY A 233 9.78 -0.87 3.49
C GLY A 233 9.49 -0.47 4.94
N MET A 234 10.41 -0.86 5.84
CA MET A 234 10.31 -0.55 7.25
C MET A 234 10.92 0.81 7.57
N HIS A 235 10.22 1.59 8.39
CA HIS A 235 10.71 2.84 8.94
C HIS A 235 10.61 2.84 10.46
N GLU A 236 11.64 3.37 11.11
CA GLU A 236 11.67 3.75 12.51
C GLU A 236 11.58 5.27 12.64
N GLY A 237 11.40 5.78 13.87
CA GLY A 237 11.21 7.21 14.06
C GLY A 237 9.87 7.68 13.48
N VAL A 238 8.80 6.98 13.83
CA VAL A 238 7.48 7.10 13.22
C VAL A 238 6.85 8.48 13.40
N GLU A 239 7.04 9.13 14.56
CA GLU A 239 6.42 10.43 14.87
C GLU A 239 6.78 11.57 13.90
N PRO A 240 8.07 11.79 13.54
CA PRO A 240 8.41 12.78 12.52
C PRO A 240 7.79 12.50 11.15
N LEU A 241 7.70 11.21 10.74
CA LEU A 241 7.07 10.81 9.48
C LEU A 241 5.56 11.05 9.50
N ALA A 242 4.89 10.73 10.62
CA ALA A 242 3.48 11.00 10.80
C ALA A 242 3.17 12.51 10.70
N LYS A 243 4.02 13.34 11.33
CA LYS A 243 3.87 14.81 11.24
C LYS A 243 4.01 15.30 9.79
N LEU A 244 5.02 14.82 9.08
CA LEU A 244 5.23 15.19 7.67
C LEU A 244 4.05 14.74 6.79
N LEU A 245 3.58 13.51 6.98
CA LEU A 245 2.45 12.99 6.20
C LEU A 245 1.16 13.80 6.45
N ARG A 246 0.86 14.16 7.72
CA ARG A 246 -0.27 15.03 8.05
C ARG A 246 -0.20 16.35 7.30
N GLN A 247 0.96 17.01 7.37
CA GLN A 247 1.16 18.28 6.66
C GLN A 247 0.96 18.10 5.15
N THR A 248 1.50 17.04 4.56
CA THR A 248 1.34 16.81 3.11
C THR A 248 -0.11 16.51 2.72
N ILE A 249 -0.89 15.82 3.55
CA ILE A 249 -2.32 15.61 3.32
C ILE A 249 -3.07 16.95 3.33
N GLU A 250 -2.79 17.82 4.32
CA GLU A 250 -3.37 19.15 4.41
C GLU A 250 -2.98 20.02 3.20
N ASP A 251 -1.68 20.06 2.87
CA ASP A 251 -1.17 20.81 1.72
C ASP A 251 -1.83 20.37 0.40
N TYR A 252 -2.00 19.06 0.20
CA TYR A 252 -2.65 18.54 -1.02
C TYR A 252 -4.13 18.91 -1.09
N ALA A 253 -4.83 18.85 0.04
CA ALA A 253 -6.23 19.28 0.11
C ALA A 253 -6.37 20.80 -0.12
N GLU A 254 -5.49 21.62 0.44
CA GLU A 254 -5.48 23.08 0.24
C GLU A 254 -5.18 23.43 -1.22
N ILE A 255 -4.16 22.82 -1.83
CA ILE A 255 -3.84 23.00 -3.26
C ILE A 255 -5.04 22.63 -4.13
N ALA A 256 -5.69 21.52 -3.87
CA ALA A 256 -6.88 21.12 -4.63
C ALA A 256 -8.00 22.15 -4.52
N LEU A 257 -8.28 22.65 -3.31
CA LEU A 257 -9.30 23.67 -3.06
C LEU A 257 -8.96 25.02 -3.73
N GLU A 258 -7.68 25.41 -3.77
CA GLU A 258 -7.24 26.63 -4.47
C GLU A 258 -7.61 26.60 -5.96
N PHE A 259 -7.46 25.42 -6.58
CA PHE A 259 -7.76 25.26 -8.01
C PHE A 259 -9.19 24.77 -8.29
N LYS A 260 -10.08 24.67 -7.28
CA LYS A 260 -11.44 24.10 -7.43
C LYS A 260 -12.22 24.66 -8.61
N GLN A 261 -12.10 25.95 -8.90
CA GLN A 261 -12.81 26.65 -9.98
C GLN A 261 -11.93 26.92 -11.21
N ALA A 262 -10.73 26.35 -11.28
CA ALA A 262 -9.82 26.63 -12.37
C ALA A 262 -10.16 25.82 -13.63
N GLU A 263 -9.96 26.42 -14.80
CA GLU A 263 -9.85 25.67 -16.05
C GLU A 263 -8.60 24.79 -15.98
N ASN A 264 -8.66 23.57 -16.53
CA ASN A 264 -7.57 22.57 -16.46
C ASN A 264 -7.13 22.27 -15.01
N ARG A 265 -8.11 22.11 -14.12
CA ARG A 265 -7.92 21.94 -12.67
C ARG A 265 -6.95 20.79 -12.34
N GLU A 266 -7.12 19.61 -12.93
CA GLU A 266 -6.25 18.46 -12.73
C GLU A 266 -4.78 18.77 -13.05
N GLU A 267 -4.50 19.43 -14.19
CA GLU A 267 -3.14 19.80 -14.61
C GLU A 267 -2.51 20.79 -13.61
N LYS A 268 -3.27 21.79 -13.15
CA LYS A 268 -2.78 22.76 -12.16
C LYS A 268 -2.48 22.14 -10.81
N ILE A 269 -3.35 21.22 -10.34
CA ILE A 269 -3.12 20.45 -9.12
C ILE A 269 -1.85 19.61 -9.28
N HIS A 270 -1.72 18.88 -10.39
CA HIS A 270 -0.52 18.08 -10.69
C HIS A 270 0.75 18.92 -10.60
N ASP A 271 0.81 20.05 -11.30
CA ASP A 271 2.01 20.89 -11.34
C ASP A 271 2.34 21.47 -9.96
N ALA A 272 1.33 21.84 -9.17
CA ALA A 272 1.53 22.39 -7.83
C ALA A 272 2.05 21.33 -6.84
N ILE A 273 1.45 20.13 -6.78
CA ILE A 273 1.91 19.08 -5.86
C ILE A 273 3.27 18.51 -6.29
N LEU A 274 3.53 18.39 -7.59
CA LEU A 274 4.84 17.97 -8.11
C LEU A 274 5.91 19.00 -7.72
N GLN A 275 5.64 20.28 -7.90
CA GLN A 275 6.60 21.35 -7.56
C GLN A 275 6.85 21.40 -6.05
N ALA A 276 5.82 21.20 -5.22
CA ALA A 276 5.96 21.11 -3.77
C ALA A 276 6.89 19.95 -3.37
N GLY A 277 6.70 18.77 -3.95
CA GLY A 277 7.57 17.61 -3.73
C GLY A 277 9.02 17.84 -4.15
N ILE A 278 9.21 18.45 -5.32
CA ILE A 278 10.55 18.82 -5.84
C ILE A 278 11.25 19.78 -4.85
N ASN A 279 10.58 20.86 -4.46
CA ASN A 279 11.13 21.86 -3.55
C ASN A 279 11.54 21.21 -2.21
N TYR A 280 10.65 20.41 -1.62
CA TYR A 280 10.92 19.70 -0.38
C TYR A 280 12.17 18.80 -0.47
N LEU A 281 12.29 18.03 -1.55
CA LEU A 281 13.39 17.09 -1.75
C LEU A 281 14.73 17.81 -2.00
N LEU A 282 14.72 18.91 -2.77
CA LEU A 282 15.91 19.75 -2.98
C LEU A 282 16.38 20.41 -1.67
N ASP A 283 15.46 20.99 -0.90
CA ASP A 283 15.76 21.62 0.40
C ASP A 283 16.28 20.60 1.42
N SER A 284 15.78 19.36 1.36
CA SER A 284 16.20 18.24 2.21
C SER A 284 17.53 17.61 1.77
N GLN A 285 18.13 18.08 0.68
CA GLN A 285 19.39 17.55 0.14
C GLN A 285 19.35 16.05 -0.14
N CYS A 286 18.30 15.57 -0.80
CA CYS A 286 18.11 14.16 -1.14
C CYS A 286 19.17 13.57 -2.08
N GLY A 287 20.01 14.41 -2.69
CA GLY A 287 21.09 13.98 -3.59
C GLY A 287 20.69 13.85 -5.06
N PHE A 288 19.42 14.07 -5.39
CA PHE A 288 18.92 14.10 -6.77
C PHE A 288 18.75 15.53 -7.28
N ASP A 289 18.89 15.70 -8.59
CA ASP A 289 18.47 16.92 -9.29
C ASP A 289 16.96 16.89 -9.60
N THR A 290 16.47 18.02 -10.09
CA THR A 290 15.04 18.20 -10.42
C THR A 290 14.51 17.15 -11.40
N GLU A 291 15.28 16.78 -12.41
CA GLU A 291 14.83 15.81 -13.42
C GLU A 291 14.78 14.39 -12.85
N ALA A 292 15.73 13.99 -12.02
CA ALA A 292 15.71 12.71 -11.33
C ALA A 292 14.53 12.61 -10.34
N ILE A 293 14.23 13.70 -9.63
CA ILE A 293 13.05 13.78 -8.75
C ILE A 293 11.76 13.62 -9.56
N LYS A 294 11.60 14.36 -10.65
CA LYS A 294 10.43 14.22 -11.54
C LYS A 294 10.23 12.80 -12.05
N LEU A 295 11.32 12.12 -12.43
CA LEU A 295 11.26 10.73 -12.87
C LEU A 295 10.83 9.78 -11.74
N SER A 296 11.20 10.08 -10.49
CA SER A 296 10.90 9.24 -9.34
C SER A 296 9.46 9.36 -8.87
N ILE A 297 8.90 10.59 -8.81
CA ILE A 297 7.56 10.83 -8.22
C ILE A 297 6.50 11.32 -9.21
N GLY A 298 6.88 11.71 -10.43
CA GLY A 298 5.95 12.36 -11.36
C GLY A 298 4.72 11.53 -11.72
N ARG A 299 4.88 10.21 -11.82
CA ARG A 299 3.73 9.31 -12.04
C ARG A 299 2.75 9.32 -10.86
N ASP A 300 3.27 9.28 -9.64
CA ASP A 300 2.45 9.29 -8.44
C ASP A 300 1.73 10.63 -8.29
N MET A 301 2.42 11.73 -8.60
CA MET A 301 1.81 13.06 -8.59
C MET A 301 0.68 13.18 -9.62
N ALA A 302 0.84 12.56 -10.80
CA ALA A 302 -0.24 12.53 -11.79
C ALA A 302 -1.46 11.73 -11.30
N LEU A 303 -1.26 10.57 -10.68
CA LEU A 303 -2.35 9.80 -10.07
C LEU A 303 -2.99 10.52 -8.89
N ASN A 304 -2.18 11.19 -8.07
CA ASN A 304 -2.67 11.97 -6.94
C ASN A 304 -3.52 13.16 -7.41
N ALA A 305 -3.11 13.87 -8.46
CA ALA A 305 -3.89 14.95 -9.02
C ALA A 305 -5.26 14.49 -9.52
N GLN A 306 -5.34 13.34 -10.18
CA GLN A 306 -6.61 12.73 -10.59
C GLN A 306 -7.53 12.45 -9.40
N GLY A 307 -6.96 11.92 -8.31
CA GLY A 307 -7.73 11.64 -7.09
C GLY A 307 -8.22 12.90 -6.39
N LEU A 308 -7.38 13.92 -6.32
CA LEU A 308 -7.73 15.23 -5.77
C LEU A 308 -8.79 15.95 -6.62
N ASP A 309 -8.66 15.89 -7.95
CA ASP A 309 -9.64 16.41 -8.88
C ASP A 309 -11.00 15.72 -8.70
N TYR A 310 -11.01 14.39 -8.61
CA TYR A 310 -12.21 13.61 -8.35
C TYR A 310 -12.84 13.96 -6.99
N TRP A 311 -12.04 14.09 -5.94
CA TRP A 311 -12.51 14.45 -4.60
C TRP A 311 -13.29 15.77 -4.59
N LEU A 312 -12.84 16.77 -5.35
CA LEU A 312 -13.54 18.05 -5.46
C LEU A 312 -14.93 17.94 -6.12
N THR A 313 -15.19 16.88 -6.90
CA THR A 313 -16.51 16.67 -7.53
C THR A 313 -17.53 16.06 -6.57
N ILE A 314 -17.08 15.34 -5.53
CA ILE A 314 -17.98 14.68 -4.56
C ILE A 314 -18.61 15.72 -3.61
N ASP A 315 -17.92 16.81 -3.30
CA ASP A 315 -18.39 17.88 -2.42
C ASP A 315 -19.36 18.85 -3.12
N GLU A 316 -19.67 18.65 -4.40
CA GLU A 316 -20.61 19.47 -5.17
C GLU A 316 -22.06 18.90 -5.22
N ASP A 317 -22.27 17.65 -4.77
CA ASP A 317 -23.56 16.96 -4.66
C ASP A 317 -24.06 16.94 -3.20
#